data_7f734c3cf35e7b111dfcdf13c3817d96
#
_entry.id   7f734c3cf35e7b111dfcdf13c3817d96
#
_cell.length_a   1.000
_cell.length_b   1.000
_cell.length_c   1.000
_cell.angle_alpha   90.00
_cell.angle_beta   90.00
_cell.angle_gamma   90.00
#
_symmetry.space_group_name_H-M   'P 1'
#
loop_
_entity.id
_entity.type
_entity.pdbx_description
1 polymer ?
#
loop_
_entity_poly.entity_id
_entity_poly.type
_entity_poly.pdbx_seq_one_letter_code
_entity_poly.pdbx_strand_id
1 'polypeptide(L)'
;LVDEFDADKNGRLEGDELKLALQSIANQPTQRRGPPRRNRSRENAKPNEPGRAISKDSIENFSDRSLYDATILRTIFIDIESDQWEKEMASLKDYGVDLAAKVTVDEQTYDKVGIRFRGNSSFFSLGDGQKRSLNLTFDWADKKQNLYGYRTLNLLNSHSDASFLRLVLYSRIAQDYIPVPKANYVHVVINGKSWGVYINEQQFNSDFTKEHFDAKGGRRWKAPPGREGASFVYKGEQAADYRPYE
;
A
#
# COMPACT_ATOMS: atom_id res chain seq x y z
N LEU A 1 10.54 -0.86 -16.53
CA LEU A 1 11.39 -1.72 -15.69
C LEU A 1 10.93 -3.19 -15.77
N VAL A 2 9.64 -3.48 -15.53
CA VAL A 2 9.13 -4.86 -15.67
C VAL A 2 9.35 -5.35 -17.09
N ASP A 3 8.90 -4.62 -18.11
CA ASP A 3 9.05 -5.00 -19.52
C ASP A 3 10.52 -5.24 -19.96
N GLU A 4 11.49 -4.69 -19.22
CA GLU A 4 12.92 -4.79 -19.52
C GLU A 4 13.58 -5.99 -18.83
N PHE A 5 13.17 -6.30 -17.58
CA PHE A 5 13.85 -7.28 -16.74
C PHE A 5 13.03 -8.55 -16.48
N ASP A 6 11.74 -8.59 -16.83
CA ASP A 6 10.85 -9.76 -16.71
C ASP A 6 11.14 -10.78 -17.84
N ALA A 7 12.12 -11.64 -17.60
CA ALA A 7 12.59 -12.59 -18.60
C ALA A 7 11.61 -13.75 -18.84
N ASP A 8 10.89 -14.17 -17.81
CA ASP A 8 9.91 -15.25 -17.89
C ASP A 8 8.49 -14.77 -18.28
N LYS A 9 8.31 -13.45 -18.43
CA LYS A 9 7.05 -12.78 -18.83
C LYS A 9 5.87 -13.07 -17.92
N ASN A 10 6.12 -13.24 -16.63
CA ASN A 10 5.09 -13.46 -15.65
C ASN A 10 4.46 -12.16 -15.09
N GLY A 11 4.97 -10.99 -15.51
CA GLY A 11 4.53 -9.66 -15.11
C GLY A 11 5.08 -9.21 -13.74
N ARG A 12 6.10 -9.89 -13.22
CA ARG A 12 6.71 -9.63 -11.92
C ARG A 12 8.23 -9.66 -12.04
N LEU A 13 8.91 -9.07 -11.06
CA LEU A 13 10.36 -9.20 -10.92
C LEU A 13 10.66 -9.97 -9.64
N GLU A 14 11.19 -11.18 -9.79
CA GLU A 14 11.56 -12.06 -8.67
C GLU A 14 13.02 -12.54 -8.82
N GLY A 15 13.64 -12.97 -7.73
CA GLY A 15 14.97 -13.57 -7.78
C GLY A 15 16.03 -12.74 -8.49
N ASP A 16 16.63 -13.29 -9.54
CA ASP A 16 17.72 -12.62 -10.27
C ASP A 16 17.24 -11.46 -11.14
N GLU A 17 16.02 -11.49 -11.66
CA GLU A 17 15.40 -10.38 -12.40
C GLU A 17 15.30 -9.13 -11.52
N LEU A 18 14.82 -9.30 -10.29
CA LEU A 18 14.74 -8.22 -9.30
C LEU A 18 16.12 -7.65 -8.98
N LYS A 19 17.13 -8.52 -8.79
CA LYS A 19 18.52 -8.08 -8.54
C LYS A 19 19.07 -7.26 -9.69
N LEU A 20 18.88 -7.71 -10.93
CA LEU A 20 19.32 -6.99 -12.13
C LEU A 20 18.62 -5.63 -12.24
N ALA A 21 17.32 -5.59 -12.02
CA ALA A 21 16.54 -4.35 -12.04
C ALA A 21 17.03 -3.36 -10.96
N LEU A 22 17.26 -3.81 -9.74
CA LEU A 22 17.80 -2.98 -8.65
C LEU A 22 19.20 -2.47 -8.94
N GLN A 23 20.08 -3.29 -9.54
CA GLN A 23 21.41 -2.88 -9.98
C GLN A 23 21.33 -1.81 -11.09
N SER A 24 20.42 -1.98 -12.05
CA SER A 24 20.18 -0.98 -13.09
C SER A 24 19.74 0.36 -12.51
N ILE A 25 18.80 0.35 -11.57
CA ILE A 25 18.35 1.56 -10.86
C ILE A 25 19.52 2.23 -10.12
N ALA A 26 20.35 1.46 -9.42
CA ALA A 26 21.47 1.98 -8.65
C ALA A 26 22.53 2.65 -9.55
N ASN A 27 22.70 2.16 -10.79
CA ASN A 27 23.66 2.67 -11.77
C ASN A 27 23.12 3.86 -12.58
N GLN A 28 21.82 4.16 -12.51
CA GLN A 28 21.26 5.33 -13.21
C GLN A 28 21.75 6.62 -12.54
N PRO A 29 22.23 7.59 -13.33
CA PRO A 29 22.53 8.90 -12.77
C PRO A 29 21.26 9.45 -12.15
N THR A 30 21.32 9.88 -10.89
CA THR A 30 20.18 10.41 -10.14
C THR A 30 19.56 11.55 -10.93
N GLN A 31 18.55 11.25 -11.73
CA GLN A 31 17.72 12.29 -12.33
C GLN A 31 16.90 12.89 -11.18
N ARG A 32 17.44 13.98 -10.62
CA ARG A 32 16.73 14.79 -9.64
C ARG A 32 15.49 15.36 -10.34
N ARG A 33 14.36 14.69 -10.22
CA ARG A 33 13.07 15.23 -10.65
C ARG A 33 12.70 16.41 -9.77
N GLY A 34 13.03 17.61 -10.24
CA GLY A 34 12.70 18.89 -9.63
C GLY A 34 13.77 19.44 -8.68
N PRO A 35 13.75 20.76 -8.43
CA PRO A 35 14.65 21.39 -7.47
C PRO A 35 14.42 20.75 -6.09
N PRO A 36 15.47 20.49 -5.32
CA PRO A 36 15.34 19.95 -3.98
C PRO A 36 14.50 20.95 -3.18
N ARG A 37 13.25 20.61 -2.91
CA ARG A 37 12.55 21.27 -1.81
C ARG A 37 13.36 20.92 -0.57
N ARG A 38 14.16 21.87 -0.11
CA ARG A 38 14.89 21.78 1.17
C ARG A 38 13.84 21.60 2.27
N ASN A 39 13.44 20.38 2.49
CA ASN A 39 12.64 20.02 3.64
C ASN A 39 13.65 19.74 4.77
N ARG A 40 14.01 20.80 5.51
CA ARG A 40 14.89 20.72 6.69
C ARG A 40 14.46 19.66 7.71
N SER A 41 13.18 19.23 7.64
CA SER A 41 12.63 18.15 8.47
C SER A 41 13.15 16.76 8.08
N ARG A 42 13.66 16.54 6.85
CA ARG A 42 14.19 15.25 6.40
C ARG A 42 15.59 14.94 6.94
N GLU A 43 16.45 15.95 7.03
CA GLU A 43 17.86 15.77 7.43
C GLU A 43 18.02 15.42 8.93
N ASN A 44 16.99 15.69 9.75
CA ASN A 44 17.01 15.46 11.19
C ASN A 44 16.01 14.39 11.66
N ALA A 45 15.29 13.72 10.73
CA ALA A 45 14.35 12.68 11.10
C ALA A 45 15.12 11.42 11.47
N LYS A 46 15.15 11.09 12.75
CA LYS A 46 15.74 9.84 13.22
C LYS A 46 14.91 8.65 12.74
N PRO A 47 15.54 7.52 12.34
CA PRO A 47 14.85 6.27 12.16
C PRO A 47 14.04 5.92 13.42
N ASN A 48 12.90 5.27 13.25
CA ASN A 48 12.16 4.74 14.38
C ASN A 48 13.02 3.68 15.09
N GLU A 49 12.92 3.63 16.41
CA GLU A 49 13.51 2.52 17.14
C GLU A 49 12.83 1.21 16.71
N PRO A 50 13.57 0.10 16.62
CA PRO A 50 13.00 -1.20 16.32
C PRO A 50 11.89 -1.52 17.33
N GLY A 51 10.71 -1.86 16.84
CA GLY A 51 9.61 -2.29 17.69
C GLY A 51 9.95 -3.59 18.45
N ARG A 52 9.18 -3.87 19.49
CA ARG A 52 9.33 -5.14 20.23
C ARG A 52 9.11 -6.33 19.30
N ALA A 53 9.79 -7.44 19.59
CA ALA A 53 9.55 -8.70 18.93
C ALA A 53 8.14 -9.23 19.27
N ILE A 54 7.44 -9.73 18.25
CA ILE A 54 6.08 -10.30 18.40
C ILE A 54 6.11 -11.70 17.76
N SER A 55 5.72 -12.71 18.55
CA SER A 55 5.51 -14.08 18.07
C SER A 55 4.10 -14.25 17.54
N LYS A 56 3.94 -15.06 16.48
CA LYS A 56 2.63 -15.42 15.91
C LYS A 56 1.76 -16.16 16.94
N ASP A 57 2.37 -16.98 17.79
CA ASP A 57 1.67 -17.78 18.81
C ASP A 57 1.13 -16.96 19.99
N SER A 58 1.53 -15.69 20.10
CA SER A 58 1.12 -14.79 21.19
C SER A 58 -0.07 -13.89 20.85
N ILE A 59 -0.65 -14.05 19.65
CA ILE A 59 -1.68 -13.16 19.11
C ILE A 59 -3.03 -13.86 19.07
N GLU A 60 -4.06 -13.11 19.45
CA GLU A 60 -5.45 -13.55 19.32
C GLU A 60 -5.86 -13.69 17.86
N ASN A 61 -6.63 -14.74 17.58
CA ASN A 61 -7.14 -15.08 16.24
C ASN A 61 -8.60 -14.61 16.13
N PHE A 62 -8.93 -14.02 14.99
CA PHE A 62 -10.24 -13.46 14.67
C PHE A 62 -10.78 -13.99 13.34
N SER A 63 -10.52 -15.25 13.00
CA SER A 63 -10.89 -15.86 11.72
C SER A 63 -12.40 -15.90 11.46
N ASP A 64 -13.22 -15.82 12.50
CA ASP A 64 -14.69 -15.74 12.47
C ASP A 64 -15.22 -14.30 12.25
N ARG A 65 -14.34 -13.29 12.24
CA ARG A 65 -14.71 -11.88 12.12
C ARG A 65 -14.36 -11.33 10.74
N SER A 66 -15.16 -10.39 10.25
CA SER A 66 -14.88 -9.74 8.96
C SER A 66 -13.55 -8.97 8.98
N LEU A 67 -12.91 -8.80 7.80
CA LEU A 67 -11.64 -8.09 7.68
C LEU A 67 -11.70 -6.66 8.26
N TYR A 68 -12.82 -5.97 8.04
CA TYR A 68 -13.03 -4.58 8.44
C TYR A 68 -13.85 -4.43 9.74
N ASP A 69 -13.86 -5.46 10.59
CA ASP A 69 -14.48 -5.35 11.91
C ASP A 69 -13.74 -4.30 12.75
N ALA A 70 -14.45 -3.25 13.13
CA ALA A 70 -13.89 -2.13 13.88
C ALA A 70 -13.74 -2.41 15.39
N THR A 71 -14.24 -3.55 15.88
CA THR A 71 -14.22 -3.91 17.31
C THR A 71 -13.00 -4.72 17.71
N ILE A 72 -12.18 -5.12 16.75
CA ILE A 72 -10.96 -5.93 16.94
C ILE A 72 -9.73 -5.22 16.40
N LEU A 73 -8.57 -5.54 16.95
CA LEU A 73 -7.27 -5.13 16.43
C LEU A 73 -6.52 -6.35 15.89
N ARG A 74 -6.81 -6.70 14.64
CA ARG A 74 -6.17 -7.83 13.96
C ARG A 74 -4.69 -7.56 13.71
N THR A 75 -3.85 -8.59 13.88
CA THR A 75 -2.43 -8.50 13.57
C THR A 75 -2.12 -9.08 12.19
N ILE A 76 -1.36 -8.35 11.39
CA ILE A 76 -0.86 -8.76 10.09
C ILE A 76 0.66 -8.95 10.20
N PHE A 77 1.12 -10.18 10.04
CA PHE A 77 2.55 -10.49 9.96
C PHE A 77 2.98 -10.49 8.50
N ILE A 78 4.09 -9.83 8.24
CA ILE A 78 4.69 -9.68 6.91
C ILE A 78 6.13 -10.12 7.01
N ASP A 79 6.48 -11.22 6.37
CA ASP A 79 7.83 -11.73 6.32
C ASP A 79 8.40 -11.46 4.91
N ILE A 80 9.45 -10.64 4.84
CA ILE A 80 10.15 -10.28 3.60
C ILE A 80 11.55 -10.86 3.68
N GLU A 81 11.96 -11.60 2.65
CA GLU A 81 13.20 -12.37 2.67
C GLU A 81 14.46 -11.47 2.72
N SER A 82 14.42 -10.34 2.01
CA SER A 82 15.56 -9.43 1.97
C SER A 82 15.70 -8.61 3.25
N ASP A 83 16.89 -8.60 3.84
CA ASP A 83 17.24 -7.70 4.95
C ASP A 83 17.30 -6.22 4.50
N GLN A 84 17.40 -5.96 3.20
CA GLN A 84 17.42 -4.62 2.61
C GLN A 84 16.06 -4.17 2.05
N TRP A 85 14.99 -4.90 2.39
CA TRP A 85 13.64 -4.71 1.85
C TRP A 85 13.17 -3.25 1.81
N GLU A 86 13.51 -2.46 2.83
CA GLU A 86 13.08 -1.07 2.92
C GLU A 86 13.72 -0.20 1.83
N LYS A 87 15.02 -0.40 1.57
CA LYS A 87 15.75 0.30 0.52
C LYS A 87 15.31 -0.17 -0.87
N GLU A 88 15.09 -1.47 -1.03
CA GLU A 88 14.61 -2.07 -2.28
C GLU A 88 13.22 -1.53 -2.63
N MET A 89 12.26 -1.57 -1.69
CA MET A 89 10.93 -0.98 -1.89
C MET A 89 10.99 0.52 -2.18
N ALA A 90 11.91 1.25 -1.55
CA ALA A 90 12.07 2.68 -1.80
C ALA A 90 12.60 2.95 -3.22
N SER A 91 13.56 2.14 -3.70
CA SER A 91 14.11 2.24 -5.06
C SER A 91 13.07 1.88 -6.12
N LEU A 92 12.20 0.92 -5.86
CA LEU A 92 11.15 0.45 -6.76
C LEU A 92 9.89 1.32 -6.76
N LYS A 93 9.78 2.26 -5.83
CA LYS A 93 8.56 3.06 -5.60
C LYS A 93 8.01 3.76 -6.84
N ASP A 94 8.90 4.39 -7.62
CA ASP A 94 8.50 5.15 -8.81
C ASP A 94 8.17 4.25 -10.02
N TYR A 95 8.55 2.99 -9.94
CA TYR A 95 8.29 1.98 -10.98
C TYR A 95 7.02 1.17 -10.71
N GLY A 96 6.43 1.30 -9.50
CA GLY A 96 5.23 0.57 -9.12
C GLY A 96 5.44 -0.95 -8.97
N VAL A 97 6.68 -1.40 -8.79
CA VAL A 97 7.04 -2.81 -8.65
C VAL A 97 6.87 -3.24 -7.20
N ASP A 98 6.26 -4.42 -7.01
CA ASP A 98 6.09 -5.07 -5.72
C ASP A 98 7.26 -6.01 -5.42
N LEU A 99 7.63 -6.13 -4.15
CA LEU A 99 8.45 -7.25 -3.65
C LEU A 99 7.55 -8.41 -3.24
N ALA A 100 8.09 -9.62 -3.29
CA ALA A 100 7.44 -10.79 -2.72
C ALA A 100 7.52 -10.78 -1.19
N ALA A 101 6.40 -11.06 -0.54
CA ALA A 101 6.31 -11.24 0.90
C ALA A 101 5.45 -12.46 1.24
N LYS A 102 5.70 -13.04 2.40
CA LYS A 102 4.80 -14.00 3.04
C LYS A 102 3.98 -13.25 4.08
N VAL A 103 2.67 -13.37 3.99
CA VAL A 103 1.75 -12.68 4.92
C VAL A 103 0.99 -13.72 5.74
N THR A 104 0.95 -13.54 7.06
CA THR A 104 0.16 -14.39 7.95
C THR A 104 -0.86 -13.53 8.70
N VAL A 105 -2.11 -13.94 8.64
CA VAL A 105 -3.25 -13.30 9.33
C VAL A 105 -4.14 -14.39 9.88
N ASP A 106 -4.51 -14.29 11.14
CA ASP A 106 -5.40 -15.26 11.80
C ASP A 106 -4.97 -16.72 11.55
N GLU A 107 -3.67 -17.03 11.75
CA GLU A 107 -3.03 -18.34 11.54
C GLU A 107 -2.98 -18.80 10.07
N GLN A 108 -3.65 -18.10 9.16
CA GLN A 108 -3.59 -18.42 7.73
C GLN A 108 -2.41 -17.71 7.08
N THR A 109 -1.61 -18.47 6.34
CA THR A 109 -0.43 -17.96 5.65
C THR A 109 -0.67 -17.87 4.16
N TYR A 110 -0.27 -16.73 3.58
CA TYR A 110 -0.36 -16.42 2.16
C TYR A 110 1.05 -16.22 1.62
N ASP A 111 1.45 -17.08 0.70
CA ASP A 111 2.77 -16.98 0.05
C ASP A 111 2.71 -16.04 -1.16
N LYS A 112 3.85 -15.42 -1.47
CA LYS A 112 4.01 -14.55 -2.65
C LYS A 112 2.94 -13.45 -2.74
N VAL A 113 2.69 -12.76 -1.65
CA VAL A 113 1.91 -11.51 -1.64
C VAL A 113 2.82 -10.39 -2.10
N GLY A 114 2.35 -9.58 -3.06
CA GLY A 114 3.09 -8.38 -3.48
C GLY A 114 3.04 -7.30 -2.41
N ILE A 115 4.19 -6.72 -2.07
CA ILE A 115 4.28 -5.58 -1.13
C ILE A 115 5.04 -4.42 -1.74
N ARG A 116 4.55 -3.21 -1.57
CA ARG A 116 5.24 -1.98 -1.94
C ARG A 116 4.90 -0.82 -1.02
N PHE A 117 5.75 0.21 -1.00
CA PHE A 117 5.41 1.48 -0.39
C PHE A 117 4.30 2.20 -1.15
N ARG A 118 3.35 2.74 -0.39
CA ARG A 118 2.22 3.53 -0.90
C ARG A 118 2.37 5.00 -0.51
N GLY A 119 1.58 5.84 -1.17
CA GLY A 119 1.52 7.28 -0.93
C GLY A 119 2.50 8.06 -1.80
N ASN A 120 2.27 9.35 -1.90
CA ASN A 120 3.14 10.29 -2.61
C ASN A 120 3.73 11.28 -1.59
N SER A 121 2.97 12.27 -1.15
CA SER A 121 3.44 13.26 -0.17
C SER A 121 3.91 12.60 1.13
N SER A 122 3.13 11.65 1.66
CA SER A 122 3.48 10.89 2.88
C SER A 122 4.76 10.06 2.72
N PHE A 123 5.05 9.52 1.53
CA PHE A 123 6.29 8.79 1.27
C PHE A 123 7.49 9.73 1.22
N PHE A 124 7.38 10.81 0.42
CA PHE A 124 8.49 11.74 0.23
C PHE A 124 8.78 12.65 1.43
N SER A 125 7.86 12.76 2.39
CA SER A 125 8.05 13.51 3.63
C SER A 125 8.81 12.74 4.71
N LEU A 126 8.95 11.42 4.55
CA LEU A 126 9.55 10.52 5.52
C LEU A 126 10.96 10.10 5.07
N GLY A 127 11.85 9.94 6.05
CA GLY A 127 13.19 9.38 5.86
C GLY A 127 13.20 7.85 5.91
N ASP A 128 14.40 7.29 5.75
CA ASP A 128 14.63 5.85 5.90
C ASP A 128 14.44 5.43 7.36
N GLY A 129 13.96 4.22 7.58
CA GLY A 129 13.63 3.70 8.90
C GLY A 129 12.38 4.32 9.53
N GLN A 130 11.64 5.17 8.81
CA GLN A 130 10.38 5.73 9.29
C GLN A 130 9.18 4.95 8.77
N LYS A 131 8.12 4.91 9.59
CA LYS A 131 6.89 4.20 9.29
C LYS A 131 6.20 4.78 8.05
N ARG A 132 6.25 4.06 6.94
CA ARG A 132 5.62 4.40 5.65
C ARG A 132 4.33 3.60 5.44
N SER A 133 3.43 4.13 4.61
CA SER A 133 2.23 3.39 4.19
C SER A 133 2.60 2.26 3.23
N LEU A 134 1.89 1.13 3.35
CA LEU A 134 2.11 -0.07 2.57
C LEU A 134 0.89 -0.40 1.71
N ASN A 135 1.12 -1.09 0.61
CA ASN A 135 0.10 -1.76 -0.18
C ASN A 135 0.45 -3.25 -0.23
N LEU A 136 -0.52 -4.10 0.03
CA LEU A 136 -0.41 -5.55 -0.09
C LEU A 136 -1.31 -6.01 -1.23
N THR A 137 -0.78 -6.80 -2.16
CA THR A 137 -1.48 -7.37 -3.32
C THR A 137 -1.50 -8.89 -3.17
N PHE A 138 -2.60 -9.45 -2.68
CA PHE A 138 -2.73 -10.89 -2.42
C PHE A 138 -2.76 -11.70 -3.72
N ASP A 139 -3.45 -11.21 -4.74
CA ASP A 139 -3.53 -11.86 -6.05
C ASP A 139 -2.31 -11.60 -6.95
N TRP A 140 -1.17 -11.20 -6.35
CA TRP A 140 0.04 -10.86 -7.08
C TRP A 140 0.61 -12.05 -7.86
N ALA A 141 0.83 -13.18 -7.21
CA ALA A 141 1.33 -14.40 -7.84
C ALA A 141 0.21 -15.39 -8.20
N ASP A 142 -0.77 -15.57 -7.33
CA ASP A 142 -1.94 -16.41 -7.56
C ASP A 142 -3.20 -15.55 -7.65
N LYS A 143 -3.81 -15.51 -8.84
CA LYS A 143 -5.03 -14.69 -9.12
C LYS A 143 -6.25 -15.11 -8.30
N LYS A 144 -6.22 -16.26 -7.63
CA LYS A 144 -7.29 -16.73 -6.75
C LYS A 144 -7.06 -16.33 -5.28
N GLN A 145 -5.83 -15.96 -4.93
CA GLN A 145 -5.47 -15.64 -3.56
C GLN A 145 -6.13 -14.32 -3.13
N ASN A 146 -6.73 -14.33 -1.97
CA ASN A 146 -7.36 -13.16 -1.36
C ASN A 146 -7.42 -13.34 0.15
N LEU A 147 -7.54 -12.24 0.88
CA LEU A 147 -7.77 -12.21 2.32
C LEU A 147 -9.24 -11.82 2.59
N TYR A 148 -10.05 -12.76 3.07
CA TYR A 148 -11.48 -12.53 3.34
C TYR A 148 -12.27 -11.94 2.16
N GLY A 149 -11.91 -12.31 0.92
CA GLY A 149 -12.54 -11.79 -0.30
C GLY A 149 -11.90 -10.54 -0.88
N TYR A 150 -10.91 -9.94 -0.21
CA TYR A 150 -10.20 -8.75 -0.67
C TYR A 150 -8.82 -9.11 -1.23
N ARG A 151 -8.53 -8.64 -2.45
CA ARG A 151 -7.26 -8.91 -3.14
C ARG A 151 -6.18 -7.88 -2.80
N THR A 152 -6.56 -6.73 -2.31
CA THR A 152 -5.62 -5.64 -2.01
C THR A 152 -5.95 -4.97 -0.69
N LEU A 153 -4.93 -4.75 0.15
CA LEU A 153 -5.03 -3.97 1.37
C LEU A 153 -4.15 -2.73 1.28
N ASN A 154 -4.65 -1.61 1.78
CA ASN A 154 -3.87 -0.39 1.98
C ASN A 154 -3.66 -0.17 3.47
N LEU A 155 -2.42 -0.23 3.91
CA LEU A 155 -2.01 -0.01 5.29
C LEU A 155 -1.43 1.40 5.41
N LEU A 156 -2.21 2.33 5.97
CA LEU A 156 -1.86 3.74 6.01
C LEU A 156 -1.19 4.10 7.33
N ASN A 157 -0.10 4.87 7.24
CA ASN A 157 0.69 5.31 8.39
C ASN A 157 0.12 6.53 9.14
N SER A 158 -0.98 7.10 8.67
CA SER A 158 -1.58 8.33 9.23
C SER A 158 -0.63 9.52 9.38
N HIS A 159 0.31 9.69 8.44
CA HIS A 159 1.38 10.68 8.50
C HIS A 159 0.95 12.11 8.91
N SER A 160 -0.23 12.55 8.46
CA SER A 160 -0.76 13.91 8.73
C SER A 160 -1.90 13.92 9.76
N ASP A 161 -2.15 12.79 10.43
CA ASP A 161 -3.21 12.65 11.42
C ASP A 161 -2.69 12.00 12.70
N ALA A 162 -2.22 12.82 13.63
CA ALA A 162 -1.70 12.36 14.92
C ALA A 162 -2.77 11.64 15.78
N SER A 163 -4.05 11.89 15.51
CA SER A 163 -5.15 11.22 16.20
C SER A 163 -5.42 9.81 15.70
N PHE A 164 -4.99 9.48 14.47
CA PHE A 164 -5.37 8.26 13.73
C PHE A 164 -6.88 8.09 13.48
N LEU A 165 -7.70 9.07 13.81
CA LEU A 165 -9.16 8.94 13.82
C LEU A 165 -9.84 9.41 12.53
N ARG A 166 -9.26 10.40 11.82
CA ARG A 166 -9.97 11.12 10.74
C ARG A 166 -10.52 10.19 9.66
N LEU A 167 -9.68 9.29 9.14
CA LEU A 167 -10.11 8.41 8.07
C LEU A 167 -11.13 7.37 8.54
N VAL A 168 -10.88 6.75 9.69
CA VAL A 168 -11.78 5.72 10.23
C VAL A 168 -13.14 6.32 10.59
N LEU A 169 -13.17 7.51 11.23
CA LEU A 169 -14.41 8.22 11.52
C LEU A 169 -15.13 8.68 10.26
N TYR A 170 -14.39 9.20 9.27
CA TYR A 170 -14.99 9.57 7.99
C TYR A 170 -15.66 8.36 7.33
N SER A 171 -14.96 7.25 7.19
CA SER A 171 -15.52 6.02 6.61
C SER A 171 -16.74 5.55 7.40
N ARG A 172 -16.67 5.58 8.73
CA ARG A 172 -17.76 5.15 9.60
C ARG A 172 -19.03 6.00 9.44
N ILE A 173 -18.88 7.31 9.33
CA ILE A 173 -20.01 8.23 9.20
C ILE A 173 -20.53 8.24 7.75
N ALA A 174 -19.63 8.35 6.77
CA ALA A 174 -20.01 8.55 5.38
C ALA A 174 -20.66 7.31 4.75
N GLN A 175 -20.36 6.09 5.24
CA GLN A 175 -20.97 4.85 4.72
C GLN A 175 -22.50 4.81 4.84
N ASP A 176 -23.07 5.58 5.76
CA ASP A 176 -24.52 5.66 5.95
C ASP A 176 -25.19 6.55 4.86
N TYR A 177 -24.41 7.29 4.07
CA TYR A 177 -24.90 8.26 3.09
C TYR A 177 -24.41 8.00 1.67
N ILE A 178 -23.17 7.53 1.51
CA ILE A 178 -22.53 7.32 0.22
C ILE A 178 -21.63 6.08 0.25
N PRO A 179 -21.36 5.45 -0.92
CA PRO A 179 -20.34 4.42 -1.04
C PRO A 179 -18.95 4.98 -0.71
N VAL A 180 -18.33 4.46 0.34
CA VAL A 180 -16.96 4.82 0.77
C VAL A 180 -16.15 3.58 1.10
N PRO A 181 -14.81 3.62 0.98
CA PRO A 181 -13.96 2.53 1.43
C PRO A 181 -14.16 2.25 2.91
N LYS A 182 -14.25 0.98 3.26
CA LYS A 182 -14.20 0.54 4.65
C LYS A 182 -12.83 0.84 5.25
N ALA A 183 -12.80 1.15 6.53
CA ALA A 183 -11.55 1.39 7.26
C ALA A 183 -11.64 0.89 8.69
N ASN A 184 -10.57 0.24 9.15
CA ASN A 184 -10.38 -0.16 10.54
C ASN A 184 -8.89 -0.07 10.91
N TYR A 185 -8.57 -0.44 12.14
CA TYR A 185 -7.18 -0.51 12.61
C TYR A 185 -6.66 -1.93 12.53
N VAL A 186 -5.38 -2.06 12.20
CA VAL A 186 -4.63 -3.31 12.25
C VAL A 186 -3.26 -3.08 12.88
N HIS A 187 -2.74 -4.08 13.57
CA HIS A 187 -1.37 -4.10 14.04
C HIS A 187 -0.49 -4.77 12.97
N VAL A 188 0.63 -4.15 12.62
CA VAL A 188 1.54 -4.68 11.61
C VAL A 188 2.86 -5.10 12.24
N VAL A 189 3.29 -6.31 11.89
CA VAL A 189 4.56 -6.89 12.30
C VAL A 189 5.35 -7.23 11.03
N ILE A 190 6.54 -6.68 10.86
CA ILE A 190 7.41 -6.97 9.70
C ILE A 190 8.67 -7.67 10.22
N ASN A 191 8.99 -8.83 9.65
CA ASN A 191 10.14 -9.64 10.01
C ASN A 191 10.24 -9.84 11.54
N GLY A 192 9.10 -10.17 12.18
CA GLY A 192 8.99 -10.40 13.61
C GLY A 192 9.06 -9.17 14.50
N LYS A 193 9.16 -7.95 13.95
CA LYS A 193 9.21 -6.69 14.72
C LYS A 193 7.91 -5.89 14.54
N SER A 194 7.38 -5.36 15.64
CA SER A 194 6.21 -4.50 15.62
C SER A 194 6.49 -3.19 14.88
N TRP A 195 5.67 -2.86 13.90
CA TRP A 195 5.62 -1.56 13.22
C TRP A 195 4.43 -0.71 13.70
N GLY A 196 3.72 -1.20 14.71
CA GLY A 196 2.60 -0.51 15.35
C GLY A 196 1.30 -0.56 14.57
N VAL A 197 0.39 0.32 14.92
CA VAL A 197 -0.96 0.36 14.36
C VAL A 197 -0.97 1.09 13.03
N TYR A 198 -1.65 0.50 12.04
CA TYR A 198 -1.95 1.10 10.74
C TYR A 198 -3.48 1.22 10.58
N ILE A 199 -3.91 2.14 9.73
CA ILE A 199 -5.27 2.13 9.22
C ILE A 199 -5.29 1.22 8.00
N ASN A 200 -6.11 0.17 8.04
CA ASN A 200 -6.41 -0.69 6.91
C ASN A 200 -7.58 -0.09 6.14
N GLU A 201 -7.32 0.45 4.95
CA GLU A 201 -8.31 1.08 4.09
C GLU A 201 -8.59 0.20 2.87
N GLN A 202 -9.85 -0.04 2.57
CA GLN A 202 -10.28 -0.75 1.38
C GLN A 202 -9.81 -0.03 0.11
N GLN A 203 -9.30 -0.79 -0.85
CA GLN A 203 -8.88 -0.26 -2.15
C GLN A 203 -10.10 0.07 -3.02
N PHE A 204 -10.09 1.21 -3.70
CA PHE A 204 -11.01 1.53 -4.78
C PHE A 204 -10.69 0.69 -6.03
N ASN A 205 -11.15 -0.54 -6.06
CA ASN A 205 -10.94 -1.49 -7.14
C ASN A 205 -12.26 -2.16 -7.54
N SER A 206 -12.21 -3.26 -8.31
CA SER A 206 -13.39 -4.01 -8.70
C SER A 206 -14.10 -4.70 -7.53
N ASP A 207 -13.41 -4.96 -6.41
CA ASP A 207 -14.05 -5.52 -5.22
C ASP A 207 -14.95 -4.49 -4.57
N PHE A 208 -14.48 -3.23 -4.47
CA PHE A 208 -15.29 -2.10 -4.02
C PHE A 208 -16.50 -1.84 -4.92
N THR A 209 -16.31 -1.80 -6.26
CA THR A 209 -17.41 -1.55 -7.19
C THR A 209 -18.43 -2.67 -7.18
N LYS A 210 -18.01 -3.91 -7.03
CA LYS A 210 -18.92 -5.04 -6.90
C LYS A 210 -19.74 -4.97 -5.61
N GLU A 211 -19.12 -4.57 -4.52
CA GLU A 211 -19.77 -4.48 -3.21
C GLU A 211 -20.86 -3.39 -3.17
N HIS A 212 -20.59 -2.22 -3.77
CA HIS A 212 -21.46 -1.06 -3.66
C HIS A 212 -22.38 -0.85 -4.85
N PHE A 213 -22.07 -1.37 -6.02
CA PHE A 213 -22.80 -1.10 -7.27
C PHE A 213 -23.21 -2.37 -8.02
N ASP A 214 -22.97 -3.55 -7.45
CA ASP A 214 -23.16 -4.87 -8.07
C ASP A 214 -22.53 -4.97 -9.49
N ALA A 215 -21.46 -4.21 -9.73
CA ALA A 215 -20.79 -4.11 -11.00
C ALA A 215 -19.30 -4.46 -10.87
N LYS A 216 -18.84 -5.43 -11.69
CA LYS A 216 -17.40 -5.80 -11.76
C LYS A 216 -16.63 -4.95 -12.77
N GLY A 217 -17.33 -4.29 -13.68
CA GLY A 217 -16.77 -3.50 -14.77
C GLY A 217 -17.27 -2.08 -14.76
N GLY A 218 -16.83 -1.30 -15.73
CA GLY A 218 -17.17 0.10 -15.88
C GLY A 218 -15.93 1.00 -15.75
N ARG A 219 -16.07 2.23 -16.24
CA ARG A 219 -14.97 3.21 -16.17
C ARG A 219 -14.94 3.85 -14.80
N ARG A 220 -13.75 4.03 -14.29
CA ARG A 220 -13.46 4.73 -13.03
C ARG A 220 -12.55 5.90 -13.33
N TRP A 221 -12.95 7.09 -12.92
CA TRP A 221 -12.12 8.28 -13.05
C TRP A 221 -11.59 8.70 -11.70
N LYS A 222 -10.31 9.02 -11.66
CA LYS A 222 -9.66 9.58 -10.50
C LYS A 222 -9.18 10.99 -10.81
N ALA A 223 -9.70 11.98 -10.11
CA ALA A 223 -9.17 13.34 -10.18
C ALA A 223 -7.83 13.38 -9.43
N PRO A 224 -6.67 13.45 -10.12
CA PRO A 224 -5.39 13.52 -9.45
C PRO A 224 -5.24 14.88 -8.77
N PRO A 225 -4.53 14.96 -7.62
CA PRO A 225 -4.19 16.23 -7.02
C PRO A 225 -3.25 17.00 -7.96
N GLY A 226 -3.69 18.17 -8.37
CA GLY A 226 -2.90 19.10 -9.20
C GLY A 226 -2.41 20.31 -8.41
N ARG A 227 -1.68 21.24 -9.07
CA ARG A 227 -1.27 22.51 -8.46
C ARG A 227 -2.45 23.37 -8.04
N GLU A 228 -3.59 23.24 -8.69
CA GLU A 228 -4.85 23.94 -8.44
C GLU A 228 -5.84 23.12 -7.58
N GLY A 229 -5.37 22.03 -6.96
CA GLY A 229 -6.20 21.07 -6.25
C GLY A 229 -6.78 20.01 -7.16
N ALA A 230 -7.43 18.99 -6.58
CA ALA A 230 -8.23 18.04 -7.34
C ALA A 230 -9.45 18.78 -7.87
N SER A 231 -9.50 19.05 -9.17
CA SER A 231 -10.61 19.82 -9.74
C SER A 231 -11.58 18.91 -10.49
N PHE A 232 -12.85 19.00 -10.16
CA PHE A 232 -13.95 18.51 -10.97
C PHE A 232 -14.34 19.54 -12.04
N VAL A 233 -13.36 20.21 -12.64
CA VAL A 233 -13.61 21.18 -13.70
C VAL A 233 -14.14 20.47 -14.92
N TYR A 234 -15.22 21.01 -15.48
CA TYR A 234 -15.75 20.57 -16.75
C TYR A 234 -14.67 20.72 -17.84
N LYS A 235 -14.39 19.65 -18.57
CA LYS A 235 -13.33 19.58 -19.61
C LYS A 235 -13.87 19.57 -21.03
N GLY A 236 -15.18 19.33 -21.20
CA GLY A 236 -15.82 19.23 -22.49
C GLY A 236 -16.88 18.12 -22.53
N GLU A 237 -17.57 18.01 -23.66
CA GLU A 237 -18.63 17.03 -23.89
C GLU A 237 -18.10 15.64 -24.27
N GLN A 238 -16.82 15.54 -24.66
CA GLN A 238 -16.26 14.30 -25.17
C GLN A 238 -15.61 13.49 -24.04
N ALA A 239 -15.90 12.20 -23.97
CA ALA A 239 -15.27 11.30 -23.02
C ALA A 239 -13.73 11.31 -23.14
N ALA A 240 -13.21 11.59 -24.36
CA ALA A 240 -11.78 11.71 -24.62
C ALA A 240 -11.10 12.84 -23.83
N ASP A 241 -11.83 13.89 -23.47
CA ASP A 241 -11.31 15.04 -22.72
C ASP A 241 -10.96 14.66 -21.25
N TYR A 242 -11.49 13.52 -20.82
CA TYR A 242 -11.31 12.99 -19.45
C TYR A 242 -10.31 11.81 -19.35
N ARG A 243 -9.69 11.40 -20.47
CA ARG A 243 -8.69 10.29 -20.47
C ARG A 243 -7.58 10.43 -19.43
N PRO A 244 -7.07 11.62 -19.10
CA PRO A 244 -6.04 11.76 -18.06
C PRO A 244 -6.53 11.39 -16.65
N TYR A 245 -7.83 11.15 -16.46
CA TYR A 245 -8.44 10.78 -15.19
C TYR A 245 -8.84 9.29 -15.10
N GLU A 246 -8.64 8.53 -16.18
CA GLU A 246 -8.88 7.07 -16.23
C GLU A 246 -7.86 6.25 -15.44
#